data_fbbbb99d275dc533453ededa3382b484
#
_entry.id   fbbbb99d275dc533453ededa3382b484
#
_cell.length_a   1.000
_cell.length_b   1.000
_cell.length_c   1.000
_cell.angle_alpha   90.00
_cell.angle_beta   90.00
_cell.angle_gamma   90.00
#
_symmetry.space_group_name_H-M   'P 1'
#
loop_
_entity.id
_entity.type
_entity.pdbx_description
1 polymer ?
#
loop_
_entity_poly.entity_id
_entity_poly.type
_entity_poly.pdbx_seq_one_letter_code
_entity_poly.pdbx_strand_id
1 'polypeptide(L)'
;CSSSLCDDKRNEVFYETAEGNRKTSRLKIWVKELLSALELNQLRKNEIPSFKKACEKVASIVTTNYDTFVEDHLGFSPLLGNDILLSNPYQSVYKIHGSITDPSNMVLTKEDYDLFNHRYELIQAQLISLFIHNPIVFLGYSINDANIQKLLSVIFSYVDRNSNLGRKVAENF
;
A
#
# COMPACT_ATOMS: atom_id res chain seq x y z
N CYS A 1 14.02 26.04 26.57
CA CYS A 1 14.52 24.72 26.11
C CYS A 1 15.19 24.96 24.76
N SER A 2 16.49 24.63 24.66
CA SER A 2 17.15 24.66 23.35
C SER A 2 16.55 23.57 22.46
N SER A 3 16.33 23.88 21.19
CA SER A 3 15.67 22.99 20.21
C SER A 3 16.32 21.60 20.13
N SER A 4 17.64 21.50 20.28
CA SER A 4 18.40 20.24 20.23
C SER A 4 18.03 19.23 21.34
N LEU A 5 17.84 19.67 22.57
CA LEU A 5 17.47 18.81 23.71
C LEU A 5 16.02 18.27 23.58
N CYS A 6 15.15 19.00 22.83
CA CYS A 6 13.79 18.56 22.56
C CYS A 6 13.76 17.47 21.46
N ASP A 7 14.65 17.56 20.48
CA ASP A 7 14.76 16.60 19.40
C ASP A 7 15.40 15.28 19.86
N ASP A 8 16.42 15.34 20.74
CA ASP A 8 17.04 14.13 21.31
C ASP A 8 16.05 13.35 22.20
N LYS A 9 15.26 14.02 23.04
CA LYS A 9 14.22 13.37 23.84
C LYS A 9 13.05 12.84 22.99
N ARG A 10 12.70 13.51 21.90
CA ARG A 10 11.74 12.96 20.92
C ARG A 10 12.29 11.68 20.29
N ASN A 11 13.55 11.68 19.88
CA ASN A 11 14.17 10.52 19.27
C ASN A 11 14.22 9.32 20.24
N GLU A 12 14.52 9.54 21.53
CA GLU A 12 14.48 8.47 22.55
C GLU A 12 13.07 7.90 22.77
N VAL A 13 12.03 8.73 22.66
CA VAL A 13 10.63 8.28 22.86
C VAL A 13 10.06 7.61 21.62
N PHE A 14 10.47 8.02 20.41
CA PHE A 14 9.85 7.56 19.16
C PHE A 14 10.60 6.44 18.44
N TYR A 15 11.90 6.21 18.74
CA TYR A 15 12.69 5.21 18.04
C TYR A 15 13.17 4.12 18.99
N GLU A 16 12.84 2.88 18.68
CA GLU A 16 13.46 1.70 19.28
C GLU A 16 14.51 1.13 18.33
N THR A 17 15.58 0.57 18.89
CA THR A 17 16.54 -0.22 18.12
C THR A 17 15.91 -1.61 17.90
N ALA A 18 15.45 -1.90 16.70
CA ALA A 18 15.09 -3.26 16.30
C ALA A 18 16.38 -4.07 16.05
N GLU A 19 16.32 -5.38 16.26
CA GLU A 19 17.42 -6.29 15.92
C GLU A 19 17.88 -6.03 14.48
N GLY A 20 19.15 -5.73 14.28
CA GLY A 20 19.75 -5.55 12.95
C GLY A 20 19.85 -4.12 12.43
N ASN A 21 20.16 -3.12 13.23
CA ASN A 21 20.50 -1.74 12.80
C ASN A 21 19.37 -0.88 12.19
N ARG A 22 18.11 -1.29 12.17
CA ARG A 22 17.00 -0.43 11.76
C ARG A 22 16.25 0.11 12.96
N LYS A 23 16.23 1.45 13.08
CA LYS A 23 15.40 2.14 14.07
C LYS A 23 13.96 2.16 13.60
N THR A 24 13.06 1.55 14.36
CA THR A 24 11.61 1.57 14.10
C THR A 24 10.92 2.51 15.09
N SER A 25 10.07 3.40 14.58
CA SER A 25 9.29 4.31 15.41
C SER A 25 8.35 3.52 16.33
N ARG A 26 8.27 3.92 17.60
CA ARG A 26 7.30 3.36 18.57
C ARG A 26 5.85 3.48 18.08
N LEU A 27 5.53 4.55 17.35
CA LEU A 27 4.23 4.72 16.71
C LEU A 27 3.94 3.56 15.76
N LYS A 28 4.90 3.16 14.93
CA LYS A 28 4.73 2.05 13.98
C LYS A 28 4.56 0.70 14.69
N ILE A 29 5.29 0.50 15.78
CA ILE A 29 5.16 -0.70 16.63
C ILE A 29 3.77 -0.72 17.28
N TRP A 30 3.33 0.39 17.84
CA TRP A 30 2.00 0.50 18.44
C TRP A 30 0.88 0.25 17.42
N VAL A 31 0.98 0.81 16.22
CA VAL A 31 0.02 0.56 15.13
C VAL A 31 0.02 -0.91 14.72
N LYS A 32 1.20 -1.54 14.61
CA LYS A 32 1.32 -2.98 14.37
C LYS A 32 0.58 -3.78 15.43
N GLU A 33 0.82 -3.51 16.72
CA GLU A 33 0.17 -4.22 17.84
C GLU A 33 -1.36 -4.04 17.78
N LEU A 34 -1.81 -2.80 17.56
CA LEU A 34 -3.24 -2.50 17.45
C LEU A 34 -3.91 -3.29 16.30
N LEU A 35 -3.29 -3.28 15.12
CA LEU A 35 -3.83 -3.95 13.94
C LEU A 35 -3.72 -5.48 14.04
N SER A 36 -2.66 -5.99 14.68
CA SER A 36 -2.48 -7.43 14.92
C SER A 36 -3.48 -8.00 15.93
N ALA A 37 -4.06 -7.16 16.79
CA ALA A 37 -5.10 -7.55 17.74
C ALA A 37 -6.52 -7.55 17.15
N LEU A 38 -6.67 -7.10 15.89
CA LEU A 38 -7.98 -7.09 15.23
C LEU A 38 -8.39 -8.51 14.85
N GLU A 39 -9.63 -8.84 15.18
CA GLU A 39 -10.24 -10.10 14.80
C GLU A 39 -11.33 -9.89 13.73
N LEU A 40 -11.55 -10.94 12.96
CA LEU A 40 -12.65 -10.94 12.00
C LEU A 40 -14.00 -10.82 12.70
N ASN A 41 -14.85 -9.97 12.16
CA ASN A 41 -16.24 -9.90 12.61
C ASN A 41 -16.92 -11.26 12.34
N GLN A 42 -17.24 -11.98 13.42
CA GLN A 42 -17.83 -13.32 13.34
C GLN A 42 -19.16 -13.35 12.58
N LEU A 43 -19.95 -12.25 12.64
CA LEU A 43 -21.22 -12.13 11.91
C LEU A 43 -21.03 -12.10 10.38
N ARG A 44 -19.85 -11.64 9.92
CA ARG A 44 -19.53 -11.49 8.49
C ARG A 44 -18.55 -12.54 7.97
N LYS A 45 -18.11 -13.45 8.81
CA LYS A 45 -17.14 -14.51 8.42
C LYS A 45 -17.62 -15.33 7.22
N ASN A 46 -18.93 -15.53 7.11
CA ASN A 46 -19.55 -16.27 6.01
C ASN A 46 -19.45 -15.57 4.64
N GLU A 47 -19.09 -14.29 4.60
CA GLU A 47 -18.91 -13.52 3.36
C GLU A 47 -17.54 -13.80 2.71
N ILE A 48 -16.54 -14.25 3.48
CA ILE A 48 -15.17 -14.46 3.01
C ILE A 48 -15.11 -15.47 1.85
N PRO A 49 -15.76 -16.64 1.89
CA PRO A 49 -15.73 -17.58 0.76
C PRO A 49 -16.30 -16.97 -0.53
N SER A 50 -17.36 -16.17 -0.43
CA SER A 50 -17.97 -15.50 -1.58
C SER A 50 -17.03 -14.42 -2.14
N PHE A 51 -16.37 -13.66 -1.27
CA PHE A 51 -15.40 -12.65 -1.66
C PHE A 51 -14.15 -13.29 -2.29
N LYS A 52 -13.64 -14.38 -1.69
CA LYS A 52 -12.53 -15.16 -2.27
C LYS A 52 -12.87 -15.66 -3.67
N LYS A 53 -14.07 -16.20 -3.87
CA LYS A 53 -14.55 -16.64 -5.16
C LYS A 53 -14.63 -15.49 -6.19
N ALA A 54 -15.10 -14.32 -5.77
CA ALA A 54 -15.10 -13.13 -6.62
C ALA A 54 -13.68 -12.71 -7.04
N CYS A 55 -12.68 -12.93 -6.17
CA CYS A 55 -11.29 -12.61 -6.43
C CYS A 55 -10.52 -13.66 -7.27
N GLU A 56 -11.09 -14.82 -7.57
CA GLU A 56 -10.41 -15.89 -8.34
C GLU A 56 -9.90 -15.45 -9.72
N LYS A 57 -10.55 -14.46 -10.32
CA LYS A 57 -10.16 -13.91 -11.64
C LYS A 57 -9.39 -12.58 -11.53
N VAL A 58 -9.13 -12.11 -10.32
CA VAL A 58 -8.36 -10.90 -10.07
C VAL A 58 -6.88 -11.24 -10.18
N ALA A 59 -6.20 -10.58 -11.10
CA ALA A 59 -4.77 -10.83 -11.33
C ALA A 59 -3.93 -10.35 -10.13
N SER A 60 -4.23 -9.17 -9.60
CA SER A 60 -3.52 -8.59 -8.47
C SER A 60 -4.42 -7.63 -7.70
N ILE A 61 -4.07 -7.38 -6.45
CA ILE A 61 -4.71 -6.41 -5.56
C ILE A 61 -3.69 -5.32 -5.22
N VAL A 62 -4.13 -4.06 -5.22
CA VAL A 62 -3.34 -2.94 -4.72
C VAL A 62 -4.03 -2.43 -3.47
N THR A 63 -3.30 -2.31 -2.36
CA THR A 63 -3.86 -1.85 -1.10
C THR A 63 -2.96 -0.86 -0.37
N THR A 64 -3.59 0.09 0.33
CA THR A 64 -2.95 0.97 1.31
C THR A 64 -3.07 0.43 2.73
N ASN A 65 -3.82 -0.65 2.95
CA ASN A 65 -4.00 -1.27 4.26
C ASN A 65 -2.72 -1.97 4.73
N TYR A 66 -2.50 -1.94 6.03
CA TYR A 66 -1.32 -2.56 6.66
C TYR A 66 -1.58 -3.99 7.14
N ASP A 67 -2.87 -4.37 7.35
CA ASP A 67 -3.25 -5.71 7.83
C ASP A 67 -2.94 -6.81 6.82
N THR A 68 -3.03 -8.06 7.24
CA THR A 68 -2.76 -9.26 6.42
C THR A 68 -4.04 -9.95 5.93
N PHE A 69 -5.18 -9.25 5.91
CA PHE A 69 -6.47 -9.84 5.55
C PHE A 69 -6.47 -10.50 4.16
N VAL A 70 -5.89 -9.84 3.18
CA VAL A 70 -5.85 -10.32 1.79
C VAL A 70 -4.99 -11.58 1.68
N GLU A 71 -3.85 -11.59 2.35
CA GLU A 71 -2.91 -12.69 2.40
C GLU A 71 -3.54 -13.92 3.09
N ASP A 72 -4.08 -13.71 4.29
CA ASP A 72 -4.56 -14.76 5.17
C ASP A 72 -5.86 -15.40 4.67
N HIS A 73 -6.73 -14.62 4.04
CA HIS A 73 -8.08 -15.08 3.68
C HIS A 73 -8.31 -15.26 2.19
N LEU A 74 -7.65 -14.48 1.34
CA LEU A 74 -7.82 -14.58 -0.11
C LEU A 74 -6.68 -15.36 -0.77
N GLY A 75 -5.53 -15.50 -0.11
CA GLY A 75 -4.39 -16.30 -0.57
C GLY A 75 -3.51 -15.60 -1.59
N PHE A 76 -3.48 -14.27 -1.59
CA PHE A 76 -2.56 -13.48 -2.40
C PHE A 76 -1.19 -13.37 -1.73
N SER A 77 -0.13 -13.37 -2.51
CA SER A 77 1.23 -13.21 -2.01
C SER A 77 1.57 -11.73 -1.83
N PRO A 78 2.05 -11.30 -0.64
CA PRO A 78 2.37 -9.89 -0.40
C PRO A 78 3.63 -9.45 -1.15
N LEU A 79 3.57 -8.26 -1.75
CA LEU A 79 4.70 -7.55 -2.34
C LEU A 79 4.91 -6.25 -1.59
N LEU A 80 6.10 -6.08 -1.05
CA LEU A 80 6.49 -4.96 -0.19
C LEU A 80 7.71 -4.25 -0.77
N GLY A 81 7.70 -2.94 -0.75
CA GLY A 81 8.87 -2.14 -1.15
C GLY A 81 9.41 -2.53 -2.54
N ASN A 82 10.69 -2.88 -2.61
CA ASN A 82 11.34 -3.21 -3.88
C ASN A 82 10.90 -4.55 -4.50
N ASP A 83 10.26 -5.44 -3.74
CA ASP A 83 9.75 -6.70 -4.27
C ASP A 83 8.64 -6.47 -5.31
N ILE A 84 7.98 -5.32 -5.23
CA ILE A 84 7.00 -4.87 -6.21
C ILE A 84 7.60 -4.82 -7.63
N LEU A 85 8.90 -4.50 -7.75
CA LEU A 85 9.59 -4.36 -9.04
C LEU A 85 10.02 -5.69 -9.65
N LEU A 86 10.20 -6.71 -8.83
CA LEU A 86 10.84 -7.97 -9.22
C LEU A 86 9.86 -9.09 -9.54
N SER A 87 8.58 -8.91 -9.23
CA SER A 87 7.64 -10.01 -9.15
C SER A 87 6.65 -10.07 -10.30
N ASN A 88 6.23 -11.31 -10.57
CA ASN A 88 5.09 -11.57 -11.42
C ASN A 88 3.81 -11.04 -10.72
N PRO A 89 3.03 -10.14 -11.32
CA PRO A 89 1.85 -9.53 -10.70
C PRO A 89 0.72 -10.53 -10.41
N TYR A 90 0.78 -11.76 -10.92
CA TYR A 90 -0.30 -12.72 -10.81
C TYR A 90 -0.47 -13.23 -9.38
N GLN A 91 -1.69 -13.13 -8.84
CA GLN A 91 -2.06 -13.48 -7.45
C GLN A 91 -1.21 -12.80 -6.37
N SER A 92 -0.83 -11.55 -6.63
CA SER A 92 -0.04 -10.75 -5.70
C SER A 92 -0.84 -9.60 -5.14
N VAL A 93 -0.57 -9.22 -3.88
CA VAL A 93 -1.09 -8.01 -3.25
C VAL A 93 0.03 -6.99 -3.07
N TYR A 94 -0.10 -5.86 -3.75
CA TYR A 94 0.82 -4.73 -3.67
C TYR A 94 0.49 -3.88 -2.45
N LYS A 95 1.27 -4.00 -1.39
CA LYS A 95 1.11 -3.24 -0.14
C LYS A 95 1.91 -1.95 -0.23
N ILE A 96 1.34 -0.96 -0.89
CA ILE A 96 2.06 0.27 -1.26
C ILE A 96 2.42 1.16 -0.06
N HIS A 97 1.74 1.02 1.06
CA HIS A 97 2.07 1.73 2.31
C HIS A 97 2.76 0.82 3.34
N GLY A 98 3.21 -0.37 2.94
CA GLY A 98 3.85 -1.33 3.83
C GLY A 98 2.86 -2.26 4.54
N SER A 99 3.35 -3.02 5.52
CA SER A 99 2.60 -4.05 6.24
C SER A 99 2.98 -4.10 7.72
N ILE A 100 2.06 -4.59 8.54
CA ILE A 100 2.35 -4.92 9.96
C ILE A 100 3.42 -6.00 10.11
N THR A 101 3.70 -6.77 9.06
CA THR A 101 4.79 -7.76 9.06
C THR A 101 6.18 -7.11 9.00
N ASP A 102 6.27 -5.87 8.48
CA ASP A 102 7.49 -5.07 8.45
C ASP A 102 7.18 -3.61 8.86
N PRO A 103 7.00 -3.33 10.15
CA PRO A 103 6.60 -2.03 10.64
C PRO A 103 7.62 -0.92 10.35
N SER A 104 8.89 -1.26 10.14
CA SER A 104 9.93 -0.28 9.83
C SER A 104 9.68 0.44 8.49
N ASN A 105 9.06 -0.25 7.54
CA ASN A 105 8.75 0.23 6.20
C ASN A 105 7.29 0.70 6.03
N MET A 106 6.51 0.79 7.10
CA MET A 106 5.16 1.37 7.04
C MET A 106 5.21 2.88 6.76
N VAL A 107 4.33 3.36 5.88
CA VAL A 107 4.18 4.78 5.53
C VAL A 107 3.07 5.37 6.38
N LEU A 108 3.41 6.01 7.51
CA LEU A 108 2.45 6.53 8.49
C LEU A 108 2.61 8.04 8.73
N THR A 109 3.86 8.53 8.76
CA THR A 109 4.14 9.93 9.09
C THR A 109 4.35 10.75 7.84
N LYS A 110 4.34 12.07 7.99
CA LYS A 110 4.65 12.97 6.88
C LYS A 110 6.04 12.70 6.31
N GLU A 111 7.01 12.46 7.18
CA GLU A 111 8.38 12.11 6.81
C GLU A 111 8.42 10.80 6.00
N ASP A 112 7.61 9.81 6.38
CA ASP A 112 7.48 8.58 5.60
C ASP A 112 6.90 8.86 4.20
N TYR A 113 5.88 9.71 4.09
CA TYR A 113 5.30 10.12 2.81
C TYR A 113 6.28 10.91 1.94
N ASP A 114 7.07 11.80 2.53
CA ASP A 114 8.11 12.55 1.82
C ASP A 114 9.21 11.61 1.30
N LEU A 115 9.66 10.65 2.10
CA LEU A 115 10.60 9.61 1.68
C LEU A 115 9.99 8.67 0.61
N PHE A 116 8.72 8.35 0.77
CA PHE A 116 7.96 7.55 -0.20
C PHE A 116 7.98 8.20 -1.59
N ASN A 117 7.73 9.49 -1.69
CA ASN A 117 7.72 10.21 -2.95
C ASN A 117 9.07 10.17 -3.70
N HIS A 118 10.20 10.09 -2.97
CA HIS A 118 11.54 10.03 -3.57
C HIS A 118 12.03 8.61 -3.92
N ARG A 119 11.59 7.60 -3.16
CA ARG A 119 12.03 6.21 -3.35
C ARG A 119 11.14 5.39 -4.26
N TYR A 120 9.96 5.87 -4.56
CA TYR A 120 8.88 5.10 -5.18
C TYR A 120 8.61 5.43 -6.65
N GLU A 121 9.45 6.22 -7.31
CA GLU A 121 9.28 6.53 -8.75
C GLU A 121 9.14 5.27 -9.60
N LEU A 122 9.97 4.24 -9.33
CA LEU A 122 9.90 2.96 -10.04
C LEU A 122 8.61 2.19 -9.70
N ILE A 123 8.17 2.22 -8.44
CA ILE A 123 6.92 1.58 -8.03
C ILE A 123 5.72 2.31 -8.63
N GLN A 124 5.77 3.65 -8.70
CA GLN A 124 4.75 4.45 -9.40
C GLN A 124 4.69 4.06 -10.88
N ALA A 125 5.83 3.89 -11.56
CA ALA A 125 5.87 3.45 -12.94
C ALA A 125 5.24 2.06 -13.12
N GLN A 126 5.50 1.12 -12.20
CA GLN A 126 4.90 -0.20 -12.21
C GLN A 126 3.37 -0.14 -12.01
N LEU A 127 2.90 0.68 -11.07
CA LEU A 127 1.46 0.88 -10.83
C LEU A 127 0.79 1.55 -12.02
N ILE A 128 1.43 2.54 -12.64
CA ILE A 128 0.95 3.18 -13.88
C ILE A 128 0.78 2.12 -14.97
N SER A 129 1.77 1.25 -15.16
CA SER A 129 1.70 0.16 -16.12
C SER A 129 0.53 -0.79 -15.84
N LEU A 130 0.34 -1.18 -14.58
CA LEU A 130 -0.81 -2.00 -14.19
C LEU A 130 -2.15 -1.32 -14.51
N PHE A 131 -2.28 -0.04 -14.22
CA PHE A 131 -3.51 0.74 -14.40
C PHE A 131 -3.85 0.99 -15.88
N ILE A 132 -2.83 1.10 -16.75
CA ILE A 132 -3.02 1.26 -18.18
C ILE A 132 -3.48 -0.05 -18.85
N HIS A 133 -2.98 -1.19 -18.37
CA HIS A 133 -3.15 -2.46 -19.06
C HIS A 133 -4.30 -3.32 -18.52
N ASN A 134 -4.87 -2.99 -17.36
CA ASN A 134 -5.87 -3.82 -16.71
C ASN A 134 -7.10 -3.00 -16.30
N PRO A 135 -8.31 -3.58 -16.37
CA PRO A 135 -9.50 -3.03 -15.73
C PRO A 135 -9.29 -2.92 -14.22
N ILE A 136 -9.73 -1.80 -13.64
CA ILE A 136 -9.54 -1.48 -12.22
C ILE A 136 -10.89 -1.38 -11.54
N VAL A 137 -11.02 -2.05 -10.40
CA VAL A 137 -12.19 -1.98 -9.54
C VAL A 137 -11.77 -1.42 -8.18
N PHE A 138 -12.32 -0.27 -7.80
CA PHE A 138 -12.10 0.33 -6.49
C PHE A 138 -13.12 -0.23 -5.49
N LEU A 139 -12.63 -0.84 -4.41
CA LEU A 139 -13.46 -1.40 -3.35
C LEU A 139 -13.16 -0.71 -2.02
N GLY A 140 -14.17 -0.07 -1.43
CA GLY A 140 -14.06 0.60 -0.14
C GLY A 140 -13.04 1.74 -0.09
N TYR A 141 -12.66 2.25 -1.26
CA TYR A 141 -11.59 3.25 -1.41
C TYR A 141 -12.18 4.58 -1.88
N SER A 142 -11.95 5.64 -1.12
CA SER A 142 -12.51 6.97 -1.42
C SER A 142 -11.74 7.77 -2.49
N ILE A 143 -10.66 7.23 -3.02
CA ILE A 143 -9.74 7.91 -3.97
C ILE A 143 -9.20 9.25 -3.40
N ASN A 144 -9.17 9.38 -2.07
CA ASN A 144 -8.65 10.58 -1.40
C ASN A 144 -7.17 10.47 -1.04
N ASP A 145 -6.54 9.31 -1.27
CA ASP A 145 -5.11 9.14 -1.07
C ASP A 145 -4.33 9.96 -2.10
N ALA A 146 -3.45 10.84 -1.60
CA ALA A 146 -2.70 11.78 -2.43
C ALA A 146 -1.77 11.07 -3.44
N ASN A 147 -1.25 9.89 -3.10
CA ASN A 147 -0.36 9.13 -3.98
C ASN A 147 -1.13 8.53 -5.15
N ILE A 148 -2.32 7.97 -4.88
CA ILE A 148 -3.19 7.44 -5.93
C ILE A 148 -3.73 8.56 -6.81
N GLN A 149 -4.15 9.68 -6.23
CA GLN A 149 -4.57 10.86 -7.01
C GLN A 149 -3.45 11.37 -7.93
N LYS A 150 -2.21 11.45 -7.42
CA LYS A 150 -1.05 11.83 -8.22
C LYS A 150 -0.81 10.84 -9.36
N LEU A 151 -0.88 9.55 -9.09
CA LEU A 151 -0.71 8.49 -10.07
C LEU A 151 -1.78 8.55 -11.16
N LEU A 152 -3.04 8.71 -10.80
CA LEU A 152 -4.14 8.87 -11.75
C LEU A 152 -3.96 10.16 -12.58
N SER A 153 -3.55 11.27 -11.94
CA SER A 153 -3.31 12.53 -12.65
C SER A 153 -2.19 12.41 -13.69
N VAL A 154 -1.13 11.66 -13.38
CA VAL A 154 -0.06 11.36 -14.36
C VAL A 154 -0.63 10.58 -15.54
N ILE A 155 -1.38 9.51 -15.31
CA ILE A 155 -2.00 8.72 -16.39
C ILE A 155 -2.86 9.62 -17.28
N PHE A 156 -3.76 10.40 -16.68
CA PHE A 156 -4.69 11.25 -17.44
C PHE A 156 -4.03 12.48 -18.08
N SER A 157 -2.84 12.90 -17.63
CA SER A 157 -2.10 14.01 -18.27
C SER A 157 -1.35 13.58 -19.52
N TYR A 158 -0.90 12.35 -19.59
CA TYR A 158 -0.13 11.81 -20.73
C TYR A 158 -1.00 11.10 -21.77
N VAL A 159 -2.22 10.76 -21.43
CA VAL A 159 -3.12 10.02 -22.33
C VAL A 159 -4.12 11.00 -22.93
N ASP A 160 -3.96 11.34 -24.22
CA ASP A 160 -4.98 12.09 -24.96
C ASP A 160 -6.29 11.28 -25.00
N ARG A 161 -7.35 11.84 -24.41
CA ARG A 161 -8.68 11.20 -24.34
C ARG A 161 -9.26 10.80 -25.70
N ASN A 162 -8.87 11.50 -26.76
CA ASN A 162 -9.34 11.27 -28.12
C ASN A 162 -8.51 10.20 -28.85
N SER A 163 -7.35 9.83 -28.32
CA SER A 163 -6.50 8.77 -28.88
C SER A 163 -7.10 7.38 -28.67
N ASN A 164 -6.67 6.40 -29.47
CA ASN A 164 -7.03 5.00 -29.24
C ASN A 164 -6.60 4.49 -27.88
N LEU A 165 -5.42 4.94 -27.40
CA LEU A 165 -4.92 4.64 -26.06
C LEU A 165 -5.81 5.26 -24.98
N GLY A 166 -6.22 6.53 -25.17
CA GLY A 166 -7.08 7.23 -24.22
C GLY A 166 -8.45 6.56 -24.05
N ARG A 167 -9.05 6.11 -25.13
CA ARG A 167 -10.30 5.33 -25.07
C ARG A 167 -10.11 4.01 -24.33
N LYS A 168 -9.06 3.26 -24.66
CA LYS A 168 -8.76 1.99 -24.00
C LYS A 168 -8.47 2.16 -22.50
N VAL A 169 -7.74 3.21 -22.10
CA VAL A 169 -7.51 3.53 -20.70
C VAL A 169 -8.80 3.90 -19.98
N ALA A 170 -9.67 4.70 -20.63
CA ALA A 170 -10.98 5.06 -20.06
C ALA A 170 -11.91 3.85 -19.86
N GLU A 171 -11.76 2.79 -20.65
CA GLU A 171 -12.50 1.54 -20.47
C GLU A 171 -12.05 0.73 -19.23
N ASN A 172 -10.86 1.04 -18.67
CA ASN A 172 -10.31 0.38 -17.49
C ASN A 172 -10.79 0.98 -16.15
N PHE A 173 -11.47 2.13 -16.17
CA PHE A 173 -11.99 2.85 -15.02
C PHE A 173 -13.49 3.03 -15.09
#